data_f9344c7e11e0999a4dc5430f2746f44d
#
_entry.id   f9344c7e11e0999a4dc5430f2746f44d
#
_cell.length_a   1.000
_cell.length_b   1.000
_cell.length_c   1.000
_cell.angle_alpha   90.00
_cell.angle_beta   90.00
_cell.angle_gamma   90.00
#
_symmetry.space_group_name_H-M   'P 1'
#
loop_
_entity.id
_entity.type
_entity.pdbx_description
1 polymer ?
#
loop_
_entity_poly.entity_id
_entity_poly.type
_entity_poly.pdbx_seq_one_letter_code
_entity_poly.pdbx_strand_id
1 'polypeptide(L)'
;MGLGAAGGPALGRTPRLPPHLPPRLRTGDIVALVEPASPLEDPSRIGEVADMVRAMGLVPRLAPHVGAVEGYLAGTDDQRASDINAMYADPEVKALFAVRGGWGSARILPLLDWQTIRANPKLLIGFSDITGLHLAFAARAGFPTLHAPNAGGRWPEESWNSLWWLAFAGSAPVLDLRRKQGRPDPAFEVLTGGVANGRLLGGNLSVLSALVGTPWMPDMRGAILFLEDVAEAPYRIDRMMSQLALSGMLNEVAGVVFGQCTRCAPDNADSVSVADVMRHHLGPLQVPVCIGANIGHVANQLSLPSGAQVRLDTAAGTLAVMEAITA
;
A
#
# COMPACT_ATOMS: atom_id res chain seq x y z
N MET A 1 -4.23 52.00 8.43
CA MET A 1 -5.20 50.92 8.15
C MET A 1 -4.42 49.61 8.10
N GLY A 2 -4.49 48.83 9.18
CA GLY A 2 -3.78 47.56 9.27
C GLY A 2 -4.63 46.43 8.66
N LEU A 3 -4.06 45.69 7.72
CA LEU A 3 -4.63 44.47 7.20
C LEU A 3 -4.33 43.33 8.19
N GLY A 4 -5.33 42.85 8.90
CA GLY A 4 -5.27 41.69 9.75
C GLY A 4 -5.11 40.43 8.90
N ALA A 5 -4.03 39.68 9.12
CA ALA A 5 -3.83 38.35 8.58
C ALA A 5 -4.87 37.39 9.23
N ALA A 6 -5.82 36.90 8.44
CA ALA A 6 -6.70 35.82 8.86
C ALA A 6 -5.91 34.54 8.93
N GLY A 7 -5.67 34.03 10.15
CA GLY A 7 -5.10 32.71 10.37
C GLY A 7 -6.04 31.63 9.82
N GLY A 8 -5.54 30.82 8.87
CA GLY A 8 -6.23 29.64 8.39
C GLY A 8 -6.46 28.62 9.53
N PRO A 9 -7.46 27.75 9.42
CA PRO A 9 -7.75 26.76 10.45
C PRO A 9 -6.56 25.83 10.65
N ALA A 10 -6.04 25.80 11.88
CA ALA A 10 -5.03 24.84 12.30
C ALA A 10 -5.57 23.41 12.05
N LEU A 11 -4.90 22.66 11.21
CA LEU A 11 -5.16 21.23 11.03
C LEU A 11 -4.95 20.55 12.39
N GLY A 12 -6.06 20.21 13.04
CA GLY A 12 -6.07 19.59 14.35
C GLY A 12 -5.25 18.31 14.34
N ARG A 13 -4.33 18.18 15.29
CA ARG A 13 -3.64 16.91 15.59
C ARG A 13 -4.71 15.85 15.81
N THR A 14 -4.75 14.85 14.92
CA THR A 14 -5.57 13.66 15.10
C THR A 14 -5.16 12.99 16.43
N PRO A 15 -6.08 12.71 17.36
CA PRO A 15 -5.72 12.02 18.58
C PRO A 15 -5.10 10.67 18.24
N ARG A 16 -3.92 10.36 18.77
CA ARG A 16 -3.39 8.99 18.76
C ARG A 16 -4.33 8.16 19.64
N LEU A 17 -5.28 7.48 19.02
CA LEU A 17 -5.99 6.39 19.68
C LEU A 17 -4.97 5.27 19.91
N PRO A 18 -5.01 4.55 21.07
CA PRO A 18 -4.22 3.35 21.24
C PRO A 18 -4.61 2.40 20.10
N PRO A 19 -3.65 1.80 19.39
CA PRO A 19 -3.96 0.97 18.25
C PRO A 19 -4.72 -0.27 18.71
N HIS A 20 -6.00 -0.36 18.39
CA HIS A 20 -6.67 -1.64 18.35
C HIS A 20 -6.11 -2.35 17.11
N LEU A 21 -5.25 -3.35 17.34
CA LEU A 21 -4.67 -4.11 16.25
C LEU A 21 -5.70 -5.06 15.64
N PRO A 22 -5.65 -5.29 14.32
CA PRO A 22 -6.39 -6.37 13.69
C PRO A 22 -6.06 -7.73 14.32
N PRO A 23 -7.00 -8.69 14.37
CA PRO A 23 -6.71 -10.04 14.86
C PRO A 23 -5.74 -10.76 13.91
N ARG A 24 -4.90 -11.65 14.47
CA ARG A 24 -4.11 -12.59 13.67
C ARG A 24 -5.01 -13.54 12.93
N LEU A 25 -4.65 -13.84 11.68
CA LEU A 25 -5.34 -14.88 10.90
C LEU A 25 -4.96 -16.28 11.41
N ARG A 26 -5.94 -17.16 11.41
CA ARG A 26 -5.81 -18.58 11.77
C ARG A 26 -6.45 -19.44 10.71
N THR A 27 -5.98 -20.67 10.57
CA THR A 27 -6.65 -21.65 9.69
C THR A 27 -8.13 -21.76 10.07
N GLY A 28 -8.99 -21.67 9.08
CA GLY A 28 -10.45 -21.69 9.24
C GLY A 28 -11.10 -20.32 9.41
N ASP A 29 -10.33 -19.25 9.54
CA ASP A 29 -10.89 -17.89 9.63
C ASP A 29 -11.60 -17.50 8.34
N ILE A 30 -12.75 -16.84 8.49
CA ILE A 30 -13.49 -16.27 7.38
C ILE A 30 -12.83 -14.96 6.96
N VAL A 31 -12.51 -14.84 5.67
CA VAL A 31 -12.00 -13.61 5.06
C VAL A 31 -12.87 -13.17 3.91
N ALA A 32 -13.13 -11.88 3.81
CA ALA A 32 -13.93 -11.34 2.71
C ALA A 32 -13.09 -11.14 1.45
N LEU A 33 -13.65 -11.49 0.30
CA LEU A 33 -13.16 -11.11 -1.02
C LEU A 33 -13.98 -9.91 -1.49
N VAL A 34 -13.30 -8.78 -1.77
CA VAL A 34 -13.91 -7.51 -2.18
C VAL A 34 -13.26 -7.00 -3.47
N GLU A 35 -14.03 -6.30 -4.29
CA GLU A 35 -13.54 -5.65 -5.51
C GLU A 35 -13.69 -4.12 -5.40
N PRO A 36 -12.81 -3.41 -4.67
CA PRO A 36 -12.98 -1.99 -4.42
C PRO A 36 -12.59 -1.09 -5.60
N ALA A 37 -12.06 -1.65 -6.67
CA ALA A 37 -11.48 -0.95 -7.81
C ALA A 37 -12.04 -1.47 -9.14
N SER A 38 -11.20 -2.10 -9.98
CA SER A 38 -11.64 -2.75 -11.21
C SER A 38 -12.07 -4.19 -10.99
N PRO A 39 -12.99 -4.75 -11.82
CA PRO A 39 -13.34 -6.16 -11.75
C PRO A 39 -12.18 -7.05 -12.25
N LEU A 40 -12.26 -8.35 -12.01
CA LEU A 40 -11.41 -9.31 -12.72
C LEU A 40 -11.59 -9.13 -14.24
N GLU A 41 -10.51 -9.35 -15.01
CA GLU A 41 -10.59 -9.34 -16.49
C GLU A 41 -11.55 -10.39 -17.02
N ASP A 42 -11.60 -11.52 -16.33
CA ASP A 42 -12.57 -12.60 -16.54
C ASP A 42 -13.28 -12.90 -15.21
N PRO A 43 -14.50 -12.39 -15.00
CA PRO A 43 -15.27 -12.61 -13.78
C PRO A 43 -15.56 -14.09 -13.48
N SER A 44 -15.53 -14.98 -14.49
CA SER A 44 -15.74 -16.41 -14.27
C SER A 44 -14.65 -17.05 -13.42
N ARG A 45 -13.47 -16.40 -13.31
CA ARG A 45 -12.33 -16.87 -12.52
C ARG A 45 -12.44 -16.58 -11.02
N ILE A 46 -13.52 -16.00 -10.54
CA ILE A 46 -13.67 -15.72 -9.09
C ILE A 46 -13.62 -17.00 -8.24
N GLY A 47 -14.05 -18.13 -8.81
CA GLY A 47 -13.90 -19.44 -8.18
C GLY A 47 -12.43 -19.82 -7.92
N GLU A 48 -11.55 -19.59 -8.89
CA GLU A 48 -10.09 -19.83 -8.76
C GLU A 48 -9.47 -18.92 -7.67
N VAL A 49 -9.94 -17.67 -7.58
CA VAL A 49 -9.51 -16.74 -6.52
C VAL A 49 -9.93 -17.26 -5.13
N ALA A 50 -11.16 -17.75 -5.02
CA ALA A 50 -11.65 -18.36 -3.78
C ALA A 50 -10.85 -19.62 -3.42
N ASP A 51 -10.49 -20.44 -4.41
CA ASP A 51 -9.68 -21.66 -4.21
C ASP A 51 -8.25 -21.31 -3.76
N MET A 52 -7.66 -20.22 -4.28
CA MET A 52 -6.38 -19.73 -3.81
C MET A 52 -6.44 -19.34 -2.32
N VAL A 53 -7.48 -18.65 -1.90
CA VAL A 53 -7.67 -18.27 -0.48
C VAL A 53 -7.92 -19.51 0.40
N ARG A 54 -8.65 -20.52 -0.11
CA ARG A 54 -8.78 -21.83 0.58
C ARG A 54 -7.43 -22.54 0.74
N ALA A 55 -6.57 -22.48 -0.27
CA ALA A 55 -5.23 -23.04 -0.19
C ALA A 55 -4.33 -22.36 0.86
N MET A 56 -4.64 -21.11 1.23
CA MET A 56 -4.02 -20.41 2.37
C MET A 56 -4.53 -20.90 3.74
N GLY A 57 -5.48 -21.84 3.77
CA GLY A 57 -6.12 -22.33 4.98
C GLY A 57 -7.28 -21.47 5.48
N LEU A 58 -7.77 -20.52 4.68
CA LEU A 58 -8.84 -19.58 5.03
C LEU A 58 -10.16 -19.94 4.37
N VAL A 59 -11.27 -19.38 4.88
CA VAL A 59 -12.61 -19.56 4.32
C VAL A 59 -13.02 -18.28 3.59
N PRO A 60 -13.02 -18.26 2.25
CA PRO A 60 -13.40 -17.07 1.50
C PRO A 60 -14.92 -16.84 1.56
N ARG A 61 -15.30 -15.59 1.84
CA ARG A 61 -16.67 -15.07 1.73
C ARG A 61 -16.69 -13.99 0.65
N LEU A 62 -17.42 -14.20 -0.43
CA LEU A 62 -17.60 -13.17 -1.44
C LEU A 62 -18.49 -12.05 -0.89
N ALA A 63 -18.06 -10.80 -1.08
CA ALA A 63 -18.94 -9.67 -0.82
C ALA A 63 -20.10 -9.65 -1.85
N PRO A 64 -21.24 -9.03 -1.52
CA PRO A 64 -22.47 -9.15 -2.32
C PRO A 64 -22.34 -8.75 -3.79
N HIS A 65 -21.48 -7.77 -4.10
CA HIS A 65 -21.34 -7.22 -5.46
C HIS A 65 -20.08 -7.68 -6.20
N VAL A 66 -19.33 -8.65 -5.65
CA VAL A 66 -18.16 -9.23 -6.35
C VAL A 66 -18.62 -9.84 -7.69
N GLY A 67 -17.92 -9.48 -8.76
CA GLY A 67 -18.27 -9.83 -10.14
C GLY A 67 -19.17 -8.81 -10.84
N ALA A 68 -19.60 -7.74 -10.17
CA ALA A 68 -20.30 -6.63 -10.82
C ALA A 68 -19.36 -5.88 -11.75
N VAL A 69 -19.89 -5.36 -12.87
CA VAL A 69 -19.13 -4.61 -13.87
C VAL A 69 -19.89 -3.36 -14.27
N GLU A 70 -19.22 -2.21 -14.17
CA GLU A 70 -19.67 -0.91 -14.67
C GLU A 70 -18.53 -0.21 -15.40
N GLY A 71 -18.45 -0.39 -16.72
CA GLY A 71 -17.31 0.06 -17.52
C GLY A 71 -16.01 -0.59 -17.05
N TYR A 72 -15.07 0.19 -16.56
CA TYR A 72 -13.79 -0.29 -16.01
C TYR A 72 -13.80 -0.52 -14.49
N LEU A 73 -14.96 -0.31 -13.83
CA LEU A 73 -15.16 -0.45 -12.38
C LEU A 73 -15.89 -1.76 -12.04
N ALA A 74 -15.61 -2.28 -10.85
CA ALA A 74 -16.30 -3.44 -10.28
C ALA A 74 -17.66 -3.04 -9.67
N GLY A 75 -18.59 -2.59 -10.53
CA GLY A 75 -19.88 -2.05 -10.13
C GLY A 75 -19.82 -0.56 -9.75
N THR A 76 -20.96 -0.04 -9.25
CA THR A 76 -21.08 1.37 -8.85
C THR A 76 -20.21 1.71 -7.65
N ASP A 77 -19.95 3.01 -7.40
CA ASP A 77 -19.22 3.45 -6.22
C ASP A 77 -19.95 3.01 -4.93
N ASP A 78 -21.29 3.10 -4.90
CA ASP A 78 -22.10 2.68 -3.75
C ASP A 78 -21.99 1.16 -3.49
N GLN A 79 -22.03 0.33 -4.53
CA GLN A 79 -21.87 -1.11 -4.41
C GLN A 79 -20.52 -1.48 -3.80
N ARG A 80 -19.43 -0.94 -4.34
CA ARG A 80 -18.05 -1.21 -3.88
C ARG A 80 -17.82 -0.72 -2.44
N ALA A 81 -18.35 0.45 -2.09
CA ALA A 81 -18.28 1.00 -0.74
C ALA A 81 -19.12 0.18 0.25
N SER A 82 -20.36 -0.19 -0.14
CA SER A 82 -21.24 -0.99 0.72
C SER A 82 -20.66 -2.35 1.05
N ASP A 83 -19.95 -2.98 0.10
CA ASP A 83 -19.28 -4.25 0.32
C ASP A 83 -18.19 -4.12 1.39
N ILE A 84 -17.33 -3.12 1.31
CA ILE A 84 -16.31 -2.86 2.34
C ILE A 84 -16.97 -2.59 3.69
N ASN A 85 -17.97 -1.70 3.75
CA ASN A 85 -18.65 -1.33 4.98
C ASN A 85 -19.30 -2.56 5.64
N ALA A 86 -20.02 -3.38 4.86
CA ALA A 86 -20.65 -4.61 5.34
C ALA A 86 -19.63 -5.62 5.88
N MET A 87 -18.50 -5.83 5.17
CA MET A 87 -17.48 -6.78 5.59
C MET A 87 -16.71 -6.30 6.83
N TYR A 88 -16.58 -4.98 7.03
CA TYR A 88 -16.04 -4.45 8.30
C TYR A 88 -17.03 -4.57 9.45
N ALA A 89 -18.33 -4.45 9.19
CA ALA A 89 -19.38 -4.62 10.19
C ALA A 89 -19.59 -6.09 10.63
N ASP A 90 -19.29 -7.04 9.76
CA ASP A 90 -19.52 -8.48 10.02
C ASP A 90 -18.49 -9.04 11.03
N PRO A 91 -18.90 -9.48 12.24
CA PRO A 91 -17.98 -9.96 13.28
C PRO A 91 -17.30 -11.30 12.95
N GLU A 92 -17.84 -12.07 11.99
CA GLU A 92 -17.24 -13.34 11.57
C GLU A 92 -16.04 -13.10 10.65
N VAL A 93 -16.05 -12.03 9.85
CA VAL A 93 -14.96 -11.68 8.93
C VAL A 93 -13.74 -11.19 9.71
N LYS A 94 -12.57 -11.80 9.46
CA LYS A 94 -11.30 -11.47 10.15
C LYS A 94 -10.36 -10.59 9.33
N ALA A 95 -10.44 -10.64 8.00
CA ALA A 95 -9.69 -9.79 7.08
C ALA A 95 -10.45 -9.58 5.78
N LEU A 96 -10.05 -8.57 5.02
CA LEU A 96 -10.52 -8.32 3.66
C LEU A 96 -9.36 -8.47 2.69
N PHE A 97 -9.54 -9.26 1.65
CA PHE A 97 -8.63 -9.35 0.51
C PHE A 97 -9.24 -8.63 -0.69
N ALA A 98 -8.52 -7.69 -1.26
CA ALA A 98 -8.86 -7.16 -2.56
C ALA A 98 -8.64 -8.24 -3.62
N VAL A 99 -9.64 -8.48 -4.46
CA VAL A 99 -9.54 -9.45 -5.57
C VAL A 99 -8.59 -8.93 -6.63
N ARG A 100 -8.69 -7.62 -6.95
CA ARG A 100 -7.87 -6.94 -7.94
C ARG A 100 -7.68 -5.46 -7.56
N GLY A 101 -6.60 -4.85 -8.07
CA GLY A 101 -6.42 -3.40 -8.16
C GLY A 101 -7.09 -2.84 -9.42
N GLY A 102 -6.35 -2.09 -10.23
CA GLY A 102 -6.85 -1.44 -11.43
C GLY A 102 -7.09 0.05 -11.20
N TRP A 103 -8.35 0.50 -11.14
CA TRP A 103 -8.71 1.88 -10.87
C TRP A 103 -10.04 1.97 -10.11
N GLY A 104 -10.17 2.99 -9.25
CA GLY A 104 -11.46 3.40 -8.69
C GLY A 104 -11.56 3.37 -7.18
N SER A 105 -10.58 2.85 -6.43
CA SER A 105 -10.62 2.80 -4.96
C SER A 105 -10.69 4.19 -4.33
N ALA A 106 -10.05 5.19 -4.93
CA ALA A 106 -10.11 6.57 -4.44
C ALA A 106 -11.51 7.19 -4.48
N ARG A 107 -12.37 6.75 -5.42
CA ARG A 107 -13.74 7.27 -5.57
C ARG A 107 -14.64 6.90 -4.40
N ILE A 108 -14.40 5.76 -3.78
CA ILE A 108 -15.24 5.24 -2.69
C ILE A 108 -14.83 5.75 -1.30
N LEU A 109 -13.70 6.43 -1.15
CA LEU A 109 -13.20 6.90 0.15
C LEU A 109 -14.20 7.74 0.94
N PRO A 110 -14.97 8.67 0.32
CA PRO A 110 -16.00 9.44 1.01
C PRO A 110 -17.23 8.63 1.45
N LEU A 111 -17.44 7.44 0.86
CA LEU A 111 -18.60 6.57 1.10
C LEU A 111 -18.34 5.50 2.17
N LEU A 112 -17.08 5.38 2.64
CA LEU A 112 -16.72 4.40 3.65
C LEU A 112 -17.18 4.84 5.05
N ASP A 113 -17.75 3.91 5.81
CA ASP A 113 -18.11 4.11 7.23
C ASP A 113 -16.86 3.98 8.11
N TRP A 114 -16.13 5.09 8.20
CA TRP A 114 -14.90 5.17 9.00
C TRP A 114 -15.13 4.95 10.49
N GLN A 115 -16.35 5.12 11.00
CA GLN A 115 -16.68 4.84 12.39
C GLN A 115 -16.71 3.33 12.61
N THR A 116 -17.46 2.59 11.79
CA THR A 116 -17.53 1.13 11.82
C THR A 116 -16.16 0.49 11.55
N ILE A 117 -15.40 0.99 10.57
CA ILE A 117 -14.05 0.50 10.27
C ILE A 117 -13.12 0.63 11.49
N ARG A 118 -13.10 1.78 12.17
CA ARG A 118 -12.27 1.98 13.37
C ARG A 118 -12.69 1.10 14.54
N ALA A 119 -13.98 0.85 14.68
CA ALA A 119 -14.50 0.03 15.76
C ALA A 119 -14.24 -1.47 15.56
N ASN A 120 -13.99 -1.90 14.33
CA ASN A 120 -13.80 -3.30 13.94
C ASN A 120 -12.50 -3.49 13.14
N PRO A 121 -11.32 -3.33 13.77
CA PRO A 121 -10.05 -3.42 13.04
C PRO A 121 -9.87 -4.81 12.42
N LYS A 122 -9.63 -4.84 11.11
CA LYS A 122 -9.37 -6.02 10.30
C LYS A 122 -8.29 -5.69 9.28
N LEU A 123 -7.43 -6.67 8.96
CA LEU A 123 -6.45 -6.45 7.90
C LEU A 123 -7.16 -6.23 6.55
N LEU A 124 -6.79 -5.15 5.86
CA LEU A 124 -7.06 -4.97 4.45
C LEU A 124 -5.80 -5.37 3.69
N ILE A 125 -5.93 -6.30 2.75
CA ILE A 125 -4.82 -6.92 2.02
C ILE A 125 -5.02 -6.69 0.53
N GLY A 126 -3.99 -6.14 -0.12
CA GLY A 126 -4.00 -5.85 -1.55
C GLY A 126 -2.93 -4.84 -1.92
N PHE A 127 -2.78 -4.49 -3.20
CA PHE A 127 -1.81 -3.52 -3.70
C PHE A 127 -2.29 -2.83 -4.98
N SER A 128 -1.40 -2.06 -5.62
CA SER A 128 -1.74 -1.28 -6.82
C SER A 128 -2.74 -0.18 -6.47
N ASP A 129 -3.90 -0.12 -7.12
CA ASP A 129 -4.94 0.88 -6.81
C ASP A 129 -5.44 0.82 -5.36
N ILE A 130 -5.25 -0.31 -4.65
CA ILE A 130 -5.58 -0.43 -3.21
C ILE A 130 -4.74 0.53 -2.35
N THR A 131 -3.67 1.09 -2.89
CA THR A 131 -2.89 2.18 -2.27
C THR A 131 -3.79 3.31 -1.78
N GLY A 132 -4.84 3.67 -2.53
CA GLY A 132 -5.80 4.70 -2.11
C GLY A 132 -6.47 4.37 -0.78
N LEU A 133 -6.87 3.11 -0.60
CA LEU A 133 -7.41 2.62 0.66
C LEU A 133 -6.34 2.57 1.76
N HIS A 134 -5.14 2.05 1.49
CA HIS A 134 -4.07 2.00 2.50
C HIS A 134 -3.74 3.38 3.08
N LEU A 135 -3.62 4.40 2.24
CA LEU A 135 -3.36 5.77 2.66
C LEU A 135 -4.53 6.34 3.49
N ALA A 136 -5.77 6.13 3.02
CA ALA A 136 -6.94 6.57 3.75
C ALA A 136 -7.10 5.85 5.10
N PHE A 137 -6.78 4.55 5.18
CA PHE A 137 -6.75 3.81 6.44
C PHE A 137 -5.69 4.35 7.40
N ALA A 138 -4.50 4.67 6.90
CA ALA A 138 -3.45 5.29 7.70
C ALA A 138 -3.85 6.69 8.21
N ALA A 139 -4.66 7.44 7.42
CA ALA A 139 -5.17 8.75 7.79
C ALA A 139 -6.37 8.70 8.75
N ARG A 140 -7.26 7.70 8.61
CA ARG A 140 -8.59 7.70 9.22
C ARG A 140 -8.86 6.54 10.18
N ALA A 141 -8.33 5.34 9.92
CA ALA A 141 -8.63 4.15 10.71
C ALA A 141 -7.68 3.96 11.90
N GLY A 142 -6.39 4.25 11.72
CA GLY A 142 -5.40 4.23 12.80
C GLY A 142 -4.79 2.86 13.10
N PHE A 143 -5.06 1.83 12.30
CA PHE A 143 -4.44 0.51 12.38
C PHE A 143 -3.75 0.13 11.05
N PRO A 144 -2.76 -0.78 11.08
CA PRO A 144 -2.02 -1.17 9.89
C PRO A 144 -2.86 -1.98 8.89
N THR A 145 -2.48 -1.88 7.61
CA THR A 145 -2.99 -2.67 6.50
C THR A 145 -1.82 -3.37 5.79
N LEU A 146 -2.06 -4.26 4.83
CA LEU A 146 -1.01 -4.99 4.13
C LEU A 146 -1.01 -4.68 2.63
N HIS A 147 0.03 -3.96 2.18
CA HIS A 147 0.38 -3.84 0.77
C HIS A 147 1.03 -5.17 0.34
N ALA A 148 0.24 -6.03 -0.28
CA ALA A 148 0.58 -7.41 -0.62
C ALA A 148 -0.15 -7.83 -1.90
N PRO A 149 0.21 -8.94 -2.58
CA PRO A 149 -0.53 -9.39 -3.74
C PRO A 149 -2.05 -9.41 -3.50
N ASN A 150 -2.82 -9.04 -4.52
CA ASN A 150 -4.26 -9.20 -4.49
C ASN A 150 -4.63 -10.70 -4.51
N ALA A 151 -5.82 -11.06 -4.04
CA ALA A 151 -6.27 -12.46 -3.99
C ALA A 151 -6.29 -13.11 -5.38
N GLY A 152 -6.65 -12.35 -6.44
CA GLY A 152 -6.61 -12.83 -7.83
C GLY A 152 -5.21 -12.90 -8.44
N GLY A 153 -4.17 -12.49 -7.72
CA GLY A 153 -2.78 -12.51 -8.15
C GLY A 153 -2.07 -13.84 -7.86
N ARG A 154 -0.75 -13.83 -8.08
CA ARG A 154 0.12 -14.96 -7.70
C ARG A 154 0.69 -14.74 -6.31
N TRP A 155 0.86 -15.84 -5.56
CA TRP A 155 1.42 -15.86 -4.22
C TRP A 155 2.69 -16.71 -4.19
N PRO A 156 3.80 -16.25 -4.79
CA PRO A 156 5.07 -16.94 -4.71
C PRO A 156 5.57 -16.98 -3.26
N GLU A 157 6.58 -17.82 -3.01
CA GLU A 157 7.08 -18.12 -1.66
C GLU A 157 7.42 -16.87 -0.84
N GLU A 158 8.13 -15.90 -1.40
CA GLU A 158 8.55 -14.68 -0.69
C GLU A 158 7.35 -13.80 -0.32
N SER A 159 6.37 -13.67 -1.24
CA SER A 159 5.12 -12.93 -0.98
C SER A 159 4.31 -13.62 0.11
N TRP A 160 4.19 -14.96 0.02
CA TRP A 160 3.48 -15.76 1.01
C TRP A 160 4.16 -15.72 2.38
N ASN A 161 5.48 -15.95 2.44
CA ASN A 161 6.21 -15.96 3.70
C ASN A 161 6.13 -14.61 4.42
N SER A 162 6.27 -13.50 3.71
CA SER A 162 6.14 -12.17 4.31
C SER A 162 4.72 -11.90 4.81
N LEU A 163 3.68 -12.31 4.07
CA LEU A 163 2.29 -12.25 4.54
C LEU A 163 2.11 -13.12 5.79
N TRP A 164 2.61 -14.35 5.75
CA TRP A 164 2.45 -15.31 6.85
C TRP A 164 3.04 -14.79 8.16
N TRP A 165 4.26 -14.26 8.12
CA TRP A 165 4.88 -13.68 9.31
C TRP A 165 4.08 -12.52 9.89
N LEU A 166 3.55 -11.64 9.04
CA LEU A 166 2.83 -10.45 9.46
C LEU A 166 1.39 -10.76 9.93
N ALA A 167 0.66 -11.56 9.15
CA ALA A 167 -0.77 -11.76 9.36
C ALA A 167 -1.11 -12.99 10.20
N PHE A 168 -0.36 -14.10 10.08
CA PHE A 168 -0.65 -15.37 10.75
C PHE A 168 0.23 -15.59 11.98
N ALA A 169 1.54 -15.45 11.85
CA ALA A 169 2.46 -15.61 12.97
C ALA A 169 2.36 -14.45 13.98
N GLY A 170 1.86 -13.29 13.56
CA GLY A 170 1.84 -12.10 14.40
C GLY A 170 3.23 -11.69 14.87
N SER A 171 4.22 -11.84 13.99
CA SER A 171 5.63 -11.52 14.27
C SER A 171 6.01 -10.15 13.71
N ALA A 172 7.19 -9.68 14.11
CA ALA A 172 7.82 -8.46 13.61
C ALA A 172 9.07 -8.85 12.78
N PRO A 173 8.91 -9.24 11.50
CA PRO A 173 10.00 -9.73 10.69
C PRO A 173 10.98 -8.64 10.27
N VAL A 174 12.20 -9.06 9.91
CA VAL A 174 13.14 -8.27 9.11
C VAL A 174 13.00 -8.72 7.66
N LEU A 175 12.52 -7.81 6.80
CA LEU A 175 12.32 -8.05 5.38
C LEU A 175 13.59 -7.65 4.61
N ASP A 176 14.12 -8.55 3.77
CA ASP A 176 15.25 -8.25 2.89
C ASP A 176 14.75 -7.65 1.58
N LEU A 177 15.02 -6.37 1.39
CA LEU A 177 14.57 -5.58 0.24
C LEU A 177 15.30 -5.93 -1.07
N ARG A 178 16.47 -6.58 -0.98
CA ARG A 178 17.39 -6.85 -2.10
C ARG A 178 17.11 -8.17 -2.80
N ARG A 179 16.30 -9.05 -2.21
CA ARG A 179 16.17 -10.41 -2.71
C ARG A 179 15.11 -10.51 -3.79
N LYS A 180 15.48 -11.21 -4.86
CA LYS A 180 14.58 -11.69 -5.89
C LYS A 180 14.80 -13.18 -6.06
N GLN A 181 13.80 -14.00 -5.78
CA GLN A 181 13.91 -15.46 -5.84
C GLN A 181 15.09 -16.02 -5.02
N GLY A 182 15.29 -15.50 -3.81
CA GLY A 182 16.36 -15.91 -2.92
C GLY A 182 17.77 -15.45 -3.31
N ARG A 183 17.90 -14.61 -4.35
CA ARG A 183 19.16 -14.03 -4.83
C ARG A 183 19.13 -12.51 -4.75
N PRO A 184 20.29 -11.83 -4.59
CA PRO A 184 20.36 -10.37 -4.68
C PRO A 184 19.82 -9.88 -6.04
N ASP A 185 18.94 -8.88 -6.05
CA ASP A 185 18.49 -8.23 -7.27
C ASP A 185 19.54 -7.19 -7.70
N PRO A 186 20.11 -7.28 -8.91
CA PRO A 186 21.09 -6.30 -9.39
C PRO A 186 20.50 -4.90 -9.59
N ALA A 187 19.17 -4.77 -9.59
CA ALA A 187 18.51 -3.45 -9.65
C ALA A 187 18.53 -2.69 -8.32
N PHE A 188 18.85 -3.36 -7.21
CA PHE A 188 18.92 -2.70 -5.89
C PHE A 188 20.13 -1.79 -5.79
N GLU A 189 19.88 -0.50 -5.52
CA GLU A 189 20.90 0.54 -5.38
C GLU A 189 20.64 1.38 -4.13
N VAL A 190 21.68 1.71 -3.39
CA VAL A 190 21.63 2.66 -2.27
C VAL A 190 22.05 4.03 -2.77
N LEU A 191 21.12 4.99 -2.79
CA LEU A 191 21.42 6.38 -3.16
C LEU A 191 21.99 7.16 -1.98
N THR A 192 21.42 6.95 -0.79
CA THR A 192 21.90 7.57 0.47
C THR A 192 21.91 6.50 1.55
N GLY A 193 23.10 6.26 2.11
CA GLY A 193 23.32 5.30 3.19
C GLY A 193 22.79 5.81 4.53
N GLY A 194 22.29 4.91 5.36
CA GLY A 194 21.89 5.24 6.73
C GLY A 194 20.75 4.39 7.26
N VAL A 195 20.31 4.77 8.46
CA VAL A 195 19.22 4.11 9.19
C VAL A 195 18.18 5.14 9.57
N ALA A 196 16.91 4.81 9.36
CA ALA A 196 15.78 5.64 9.77
C ALA A 196 14.64 4.79 10.36
N ASN A 197 13.91 5.38 11.31
CA ASN A 197 12.70 4.78 11.87
C ASN A 197 11.51 5.68 11.54
N GLY A 198 10.36 5.07 11.26
CA GLY A 198 9.13 5.80 10.98
C GLY A 198 7.97 4.89 10.64
N ARG A 199 6.78 5.49 10.46
CA ARG A 199 5.64 4.76 9.92
C ARG A 199 5.90 4.45 8.45
N LEU A 200 5.68 3.22 8.04
CA LEU A 200 5.75 2.82 6.63
C LEU A 200 4.50 3.30 5.90
N LEU A 201 4.64 4.27 5.01
CA LEU A 201 3.53 4.85 4.24
C LEU A 201 3.91 4.90 2.76
N GLY A 202 2.95 4.66 1.89
CA GLY A 202 3.22 4.69 0.45
C GLY A 202 2.39 3.70 -0.34
N GLY A 203 2.94 3.24 -1.46
CA GLY A 203 2.35 2.29 -2.40
C GLY A 203 2.59 2.69 -3.85
N ASN A 204 1.59 2.50 -4.70
CA ASN A 204 1.65 2.89 -6.11
C ASN A 204 1.74 4.41 -6.24
N LEU A 205 2.76 4.90 -6.95
CA LEU A 205 3.08 6.32 -7.08
C LEU A 205 1.96 7.10 -7.80
N SER A 206 1.40 6.52 -8.87
CA SER A 206 0.30 7.14 -9.62
C SER A 206 -0.92 7.37 -8.73
N VAL A 207 -1.27 6.40 -7.89
CA VAL A 207 -2.41 6.49 -6.96
C VAL A 207 -2.11 7.45 -5.81
N LEU A 208 -0.92 7.37 -5.23
CA LEU A 208 -0.50 8.24 -4.13
C LEU A 208 -0.48 9.71 -4.57
N SER A 209 0.12 10.01 -5.74
CA SER A 209 0.21 11.38 -6.25
C SER A 209 -1.17 12.02 -6.45
N ALA A 210 -2.17 11.23 -6.86
CA ALA A 210 -3.55 11.69 -7.03
C ALA A 210 -4.24 12.07 -5.70
N LEU A 211 -3.74 11.60 -4.56
CA LEU A 211 -4.29 11.93 -3.24
C LEU A 211 -3.58 13.10 -2.53
N VAL A 212 -2.48 13.62 -3.09
CA VAL A 212 -1.76 14.78 -2.51
C VAL A 212 -2.70 15.98 -2.42
N GLY A 213 -2.76 16.60 -1.24
CA GLY A 213 -3.64 17.73 -0.95
C GLY A 213 -5.09 17.35 -0.58
N THR A 214 -5.43 16.07 -0.53
CA THR A 214 -6.74 15.60 -0.09
C THR A 214 -6.74 15.21 1.39
N PRO A 215 -7.92 15.15 2.06
CA PRO A 215 -8.02 14.72 3.45
C PRO A 215 -7.76 13.21 3.65
N TRP A 216 -7.50 12.46 2.58
CA TRP A 216 -7.22 11.03 2.58
C TRP A 216 -5.72 10.71 2.63
N MET A 217 -4.88 11.72 2.40
CA MET A 217 -3.44 11.60 2.56
C MET A 217 -3.08 11.65 4.05
N PRO A 218 -2.35 10.65 4.59
CA PRO A 218 -1.87 10.71 5.96
C PRO A 218 -0.75 11.75 6.14
N ASP A 219 -0.47 12.12 7.37
CA ASP A 219 0.69 12.94 7.71
C ASP A 219 1.98 12.14 7.40
N MET A 220 2.78 12.64 6.47
CA MET A 220 4.01 12.00 5.98
C MET A 220 5.24 12.40 6.77
N ARG A 221 5.15 13.31 7.75
CA ARG A 221 6.28 13.76 8.56
C ARG A 221 6.92 12.62 9.34
N GLY A 222 8.20 12.40 9.11
CA GLY A 222 8.96 11.31 9.73
C GLY A 222 8.57 9.91 9.24
N ALA A 223 7.82 9.78 8.16
CA ALA A 223 7.48 8.48 7.58
C ALA A 223 8.66 7.86 6.81
N ILE A 224 8.68 6.55 6.71
CA ILE A 224 9.43 5.83 5.68
C ILE A 224 8.48 5.70 4.48
N LEU A 225 8.79 6.45 3.44
CA LEU A 225 8.00 6.46 2.19
C LEU A 225 8.42 5.28 1.33
N PHE A 226 7.49 4.40 0.96
CA PHE A 226 7.74 3.40 -0.07
C PHE A 226 6.91 3.70 -1.32
N LEU A 227 7.52 3.51 -2.49
CA LEU A 227 6.88 3.79 -3.78
C LEU A 227 7.18 2.67 -4.77
N GLU A 228 6.25 2.40 -5.65
CA GLU A 228 6.39 1.51 -6.81
C GLU A 228 5.45 1.99 -7.90
N ASP A 229 5.64 1.53 -9.14
CA ASP A 229 4.65 1.76 -10.20
C ASP A 229 4.74 0.70 -11.31
N VAL A 230 3.83 0.77 -12.28
CA VAL A 230 3.77 -0.16 -13.42
C VAL A 230 3.29 0.53 -14.68
N ALA A 231 3.95 0.22 -15.80
CA ALA A 231 3.55 0.65 -17.14
C ALA A 231 3.41 2.17 -17.31
N GLU A 232 4.19 2.95 -16.57
CA GLU A 232 4.28 4.40 -16.69
C GLU A 232 5.53 4.83 -17.47
N ALA A 233 5.39 5.81 -18.35
CA ALA A 233 6.54 6.41 -19.02
C ALA A 233 7.40 7.20 -18.03
N PRO A 234 8.75 7.23 -18.18
CA PRO A 234 9.65 7.92 -17.25
C PRO A 234 9.27 9.38 -16.99
N TYR A 235 8.83 10.13 -18.01
CA TYR A 235 8.42 11.53 -17.82
C TYR A 235 7.14 11.68 -16.96
N ARG A 236 6.27 10.66 -16.91
CA ARG A 236 5.09 10.66 -16.03
C ARG A 236 5.52 10.40 -14.58
N ILE A 237 6.45 9.47 -14.38
CA ILE A 237 7.09 9.25 -13.08
C ILE A 237 7.75 10.54 -12.59
N ASP A 238 8.51 11.22 -13.45
CA ASP A 238 9.16 12.50 -13.14
C ASP A 238 8.14 13.58 -12.74
N ARG A 239 7.02 13.69 -13.45
CA ARG A 239 5.94 14.62 -13.12
C ARG A 239 5.34 14.34 -11.73
N MET A 240 5.10 13.07 -11.39
CA MET A 240 4.57 12.68 -10.08
C MET A 240 5.58 12.94 -8.97
N MET A 241 6.86 12.62 -9.19
CA MET A 241 7.92 12.94 -8.23
C MET A 241 8.09 14.44 -8.04
N SER A 242 7.98 15.24 -9.13
CA SER A 242 7.96 16.70 -9.05
C SER A 242 6.79 17.21 -8.20
N GLN A 243 5.60 16.61 -8.32
CA GLN A 243 4.46 16.94 -7.46
C GLN A 243 4.75 16.66 -5.98
N LEU A 244 5.35 15.50 -5.66
CA LEU A 244 5.73 15.18 -4.28
C LEU A 244 6.80 16.15 -3.73
N ALA A 245 7.77 16.55 -4.57
CA ALA A 245 8.79 17.53 -4.18
C ALA A 245 8.18 18.92 -3.94
N LEU A 246 7.36 19.43 -4.88
CA LEU A 246 6.74 20.75 -4.81
C LEU A 246 5.71 20.85 -3.68
N SER A 247 5.05 19.75 -3.31
CA SER A 247 4.17 19.71 -2.14
C SER A 247 4.91 19.76 -0.81
N GLY A 248 6.23 19.62 -0.82
CA GLY A 248 7.07 19.56 0.38
C GLY A 248 7.19 18.16 1.00
N MET A 249 6.42 17.18 0.51
CA MET A 249 6.36 15.83 1.09
C MET A 249 7.73 15.15 1.16
N LEU A 250 8.56 15.26 0.11
CA LEU A 250 9.88 14.64 0.10
C LEU A 250 10.84 15.21 1.16
N ASN A 251 10.61 16.44 1.63
CA ASN A 251 11.42 17.06 2.68
C ASN A 251 10.95 16.67 4.09
N GLU A 252 9.78 16.05 4.22
CA GLU A 252 9.19 15.70 5.52
C GLU A 252 9.45 14.24 5.91
N VAL A 253 9.76 13.35 4.95
CA VAL A 253 9.97 11.92 5.20
C VAL A 253 11.31 11.65 5.89
N ALA A 254 11.38 10.57 6.68
CA ALA A 254 12.60 10.13 7.36
C ALA A 254 13.46 9.18 6.50
N GLY A 255 12.91 8.59 5.45
CA GLY A 255 13.62 7.71 4.53
C GLY A 255 12.74 7.32 3.36
N VAL A 256 13.35 6.84 2.27
CA VAL A 256 12.62 6.44 1.05
C VAL A 256 13.09 5.08 0.56
N VAL A 257 12.13 4.23 0.21
CA VAL A 257 12.33 2.97 -0.49
C VAL A 257 11.56 3.03 -1.80
N PHE A 258 12.25 3.12 -2.92
CA PHE A 258 11.60 2.92 -4.22
C PHE A 258 11.74 1.46 -4.64
N GLY A 259 10.60 0.80 -4.88
CA GLY A 259 10.56 -0.56 -5.42
C GLY A 259 10.99 -0.58 -6.89
N GLN A 260 10.25 -1.28 -7.70
CA GLN A 260 10.51 -1.33 -9.14
C GLN A 260 9.35 -0.68 -9.90
N CYS A 261 9.66 -0.09 -11.07
CA CYS A 261 8.69 0.36 -12.04
C CYS A 261 8.67 -0.64 -13.20
N THR A 262 7.78 -1.63 -13.10
CA THR A 262 7.72 -2.72 -14.07
C THR A 262 7.11 -2.24 -15.39
N ARG A 263 7.75 -2.53 -16.53
CA ARG A 263 7.34 -2.05 -17.86
C ARG A 263 7.33 -0.53 -18.01
N CYS A 264 8.26 0.14 -17.36
CA CYS A 264 8.45 1.60 -17.40
C CYS A 264 9.69 2.00 -18.21
N ALA A 265 10.02 1.22 -19.22
CA ALA A 265 11.17 1.53 -20.07
C ALA A 265 10.94 2.84 -20.84
N PRO A 266 11.99 3.64 -21.10
CA PRO A 266 11.89 4.79 -21.97
C PRO A 266 11.59 4.38 -23.42
N ASP A 267 10.97 5.28 -24.17
CA ASP A 267 10.59 5.03 -25.58
C ASP A 267 11.81 4.86 -26.51
N ASN A 268 12.96 5.40 -26.13
CA ASN A 268 14.21 5.28 -26.85
C ASN A 268 15.43 5.27 -25.92
N ALA A 269 16.59 4.81 -26.43
CA ALA A 269 17.80 4.63 -25.64
C ALA A 269 18.42 5.95 -25.10
N ASP A 270 18.13 7.07 -25.73
CA ASP A 270 18.64 8.39 -25.33
C ASP A 270 17.75 9.11 -24.31
N SER A 271 16.63 8.50 -23.95
CA SER A 271 15.69 9.06 -22.97
C SER A 271 16.12 8.76 -21.55
N VAL A 272 15.69 9.62 -20.61
CA VAL A 272 15.91 9.46 -19.17
C VAL A 272 15.21 8.20 -18.65
N SER A 273 15.93 7.39 -17.90
CA SER A 273 15.35 6.19 -17.25
C SER A 273 14.64 6.54 -15.96
N VAL A 274 13.77 5.63 -15.47
CA VAL A 274 13.14 5.78 -14.14
C VAL A 274 14.21 5.85 -13.04
N ALA A 275 15.30 5.11 -13.16
CA ALA A 275 16.40 5.18 -12.17
C ALA A 275 17.05 6.56 -12.14
N ASP A 276 17.21 7.21 -13.30
CA ASP A 276 17.76 8.58 -13.37
C ASP A 276 16.79 9.59 -12.78
N VAL A 277 15.49 9.46 -13.02
CA VAL A 277 14.44 10.25 -12.35
C VAL A 277 14.52 10.10 -10.85
N MET A 278 14.63 8.86 -10.34
CA MET A 278 14.77 8.64 -8.89
C MET A 278 16.04 9.25 -8.33
N ARG A 279 17.20 9.11 -8.99
CA ARG A 279 18.45 9.76 -8.58
C ARG A 279 18.32 11.29 -8.55
N HIS A 280 17.62 11.88 -9.53
CA HIS A 280 17.38 13.32 -9.59
C HIS A 280 16.58 13.82 -8.37
N HIS A 281 15.43 13.19 -8.07
CA HIS A 281 14.53 13.64 -7.01
C HIS A 281 14.94 13.18 -5.61
N LEU A 282 15.50 11.99 -5.48
CA LEU A 282 15.78 11.38 -4.19
C LEU A 282 17.25 11.52 -3.76
N GLY A 283 18.18 11.63 -4.71
CA GLY A 283 19.61 11.78 -4.41
C GLY A 283 19.95 12.99 -3.54
N PRO A 284 19.32 14.17 -3.72
CA PRO A 284 19.58 15.34 -2.86
C PRO A 284 19.04 15.23 -1.43
N LEU A 285 18.17 14.26 -1.14
CA LEU A 285 17.58 14.08 0.19
C LEU A 285 18.66 13.67 1.20
N GLN A 286 18.66 14.30 2.35
CA GLN A 286 19.60 14.02 3.45
C GLN A 286 19.04 12.92 4.38
N VAL A 287 18.35 11.93 3.82
CA VAL A 287 17.76 10.80 4.55
C VAL A 287 18.14 9.48 3.84
N PRO A 288 18.09 8.33 4.52
CA PRO A 288 18.36 7.04 3.89
C PRO A 288 17.44 6.78 2.71
N VAL A 289 18.03 6.45 1.55
CA VAL A 289 17.30 6.17 0.30
C VAL A 289 17.87 4.95 -0.39
N CYS A 290 17.00 4.02 -0.79
CA CYS A 290 17.34 2.95 -1.72
C CYS A 290 16.27 2.80 -2.81
N ILE A 291 16.69 2.30 -3.99
CA ILE A 291 15.84 2.02 -5.15
C ILE A 291 16.01 0.58 -5.60
N GLY A 292 15.07 0.08 -6.41
CA GLY A 292 15.10 -1.28 -6.96
C GLY A 292 14.71 -2.36 -5.94
N ALA A 293 14.07 -1.99 -4.83
CA ALA A 293 13.61 -2.95 -3.83
C ALA A 293 12.58 -3.95 -4.41
N ASN A 294 12.47 -5.13 -3.81
CA ASN A 294 11.52 -6.17 -4.24
C ASN A 294 10.07 -5.86 -3.81
N ILE A 295 9.56 -4.73 -4.28
CA ILE A 295 8.24 -4.15 -3.94
C ILE A 295 7.50 -3.79 -5.23
N GLY A 296 6.20 -3.98 -5.25
CA GLY A 296 5.29 -3.56 -6.32
C GLY A 296 5.02 -4.68 -7.34
N HIS A 297 4.82 -4.31 -8.61
CA HIS A 297 4.40 -5.23 -9.68
C HIS A 297 5.54 -6.14 -10.16
N VAL A 298 6.22 -6.78 -9.25
CA VAL A 298 7.30 -7.75 -9.47
C VAL A 298 6.87 -9.15 -9.09
N ALA A 299 7.56 -10.17 -9.63
CA ALA A 299 7.12 -11.56 -9.50
C ALA A 299 7.00 -12.03 -8.03
N ASN A 300 7.91 -11.60 -7.17
CA ASN A 300 8.01 -12.04 -5.77
C ASN A 300 7.96 -10.83 -4.81
N GLN A 301 7.00 -9.93 -5.02
CA GLN A 301 6.88 -8.74 -4.16
C GLN A 301 6.74 -9.12 -2.67
N LEU A 302 7.39 -8.35 -1.82
CA LEU A 302 7.21 -8.45 -0.38
C LEU A 302 5.84 -7.92 0.02
N SER A 303 5.23 -8.58 1.01
CA SER A 303 4.08 -8.02 1.74
C SER A 303 4.58 -7.00 2.74
N LEU A 304 4.08 -5.77 2.68
CA LEU A 304 4.54 -4.66 3.52
C LEU A 304 3.44 -4.16 4.45
N PRO A 305 3.75 -3.90 5.74
CA PRO A 305 2.78 -3.43 6.72
C PRO A 305 2.59 -1.91 6.63
N SER A 306 1.70 -1.44 5.75
CA SER A 306 1.37 -0.02 5.62
C SER A 306 0.78 0.53 6.91
N GLY A 307 1.33 1.63 7.41
CA GLY A 307 0.94 2.28 8.67
C GLY A 307 1.69 1.79 9.92
N ALA A 308 2.46 0.70 9.84
CA ALA A 308 3.24 0.17 10.95
C ALA A 308 4.55 0.95 11.17
N GLN A 309 5.10 0.85 12.39
CA GLN A 309 6.45 1.36 12.69
C GLN A 309 7.51 0.40 12.14
N VAL A 310 8.45 0.95 11.37
CA VAL A 310 9.54 0.19 10.76
C VAL A 310 10.88 0.88 10.94
N ARG A 311 11.96 0.12 10.80
CA ARG A 311 13.33 0.58 10.72
C ARG A 311 13.91 0.22 9.36
N LEU A 312 14.19 1.23 8.57
CA LEU A 312 14.91 1.09 7.30
C LEU A 312 16.41 1.13 7.58
N ASP A 313 17.16 0.17 7.05
CA ASP A 313 18.62 0.17 7.00
C ASP A 313 19.03 -0.06 5.55
N THR A 314 19.43 1.02 4.86
CA THR A 314 19.75 0.97 3.44
C THR A 314 21.04 0.24 3.17
N ALA A 315 22.05 0.31 4.08
CA ALA A 315 23.31 -0.41 3.93
C ALA A 315 23.12 -1.93 4.06
N ALA A 316 22.30 -2.35 5.02
CA ALA A 316 21.90 -3.75 5.15
C ALA A 316 20.88 -4.18 4.07
N GLY A 317 20.19 -3.22 3.43
CA GLY A 317 19.10 -3.46 2.48
C GLY A 317 17.89 -4.13 3.14
N THR A 318 17.55 -3.71 4.36
CA THR A 318 16.49 -4.33 5.17
C THR A 318 15.46 -3.34 5.66
N LEU A 319 14.23 -3.85 5.82
CA LEU A 319 13.13 -3.17 6.50
C LEU A 319 12.68 -4.03 7.68
N ALA A 320 13.02 -3.63 8.89
CA ALA A 320 12.60 -4.34 10.10
C ALA A 320 11.27 -3.78 10.59
N VAL A 321 10.28 -4.64 10.78
CA VAL A 321 9.03 -4.29 11.46
C VAL A 321 9.32 -4.19 12.95
N MET A 322 8.91 -3.11 13.61
CA MET A 322 9.34 -2.83 14.98
C MET A 322 8.46 -3.50 16.04
N GLU A 323 7.23 -3.83 15.68
CA GLU A 323 6.24 -4.48 16.56
C GLU A 323 5.24 -5.29 15.72
N ALA A 324 4.60 -6.27 16.32
CA ALA A 324 3.55 -7.03 15.64
C ALA A 324 2.43 -6.09 15.18
N ILE A 325 1.89 -6.33 14.00
CA ILE A 325 0.78 -5.55 13.42
C ILE A 325 -0.59 -6.18 13.67
N THR A 326 -0.61 -7.34 14.29
CA THR A 326 -1.82 -8.11 14.64
C THR A 326 -1.73 -8.57 16.09
N ALA A 327 -2.89 -8.75 16.74
CA ALA A 327 -3.01 -9.20 18.13
C ALA A 327 -3.47 -10.65 18.25
#